data_f41dfaf539b5abbf39f12361ec03475b
#
_entry.id   f41dfaf539b5abbf39f12361ec03475b
#
_cell.length_a   1.000
_cell.length_b   1.000
_cell.length_c   1.000
_cell.angle_alpha   90.00
_cell.angle_beta   90.00
_cell.angle_gamma   90.00
#
_symmetry.space_group_name_H-M   'P 1'
#
loop_
_entity.id
_entity.type
_entity.pdbx_description
1 polymer ?
#
loop_
_entity_poly.entity_id
_entity_poly.type
_entity_poly.pdbx_seq_one_letter_code
_entity_poly.pdbx_strand_id
1 'polypeptide(L)'
;MKKYRWFTLLLALTLAFGSMSIGRADIIPAHGEGQIGLEAVVLCESLTVRQQPSASSAAVTTLHFGDTIIVQPETGGWAACFLSDDVDGSRAGWVNEDYLAIDPARFRTEEQTPVYAWNDTAAPRVALLDKDTLLPILKTEGNWIVVSLRGAAGWIYYANKTGRLNGERFDATIMLEGMEEPVRYEHIVNTGLGIEMDYDYEVFQRRSEANREYFFSIYDDPQAPLNYLEITFSAQDADSTAAAICEALSAEYDIIREPRTLTNTGSCTVIDASCVKGTNIMPDLLQTVYVIPAANGCIVAAEHCTIESAEGFGARVGSMLNTLAVIGRPAQ
;
A
#
# COMPACT_ATOMS: atom_id res chain seq x y z
N MET A 1 30.15 -2.00 18.81
CA MET A 1 28.88 -2.45 19.40
C MET A 1 28.38 -1.38 20.33
N LYS A 2 27.52 -0.45 19.82
CA LYS A 2 26.89 0.58 20.64
C LYS A 2 25.61 -0.02 21.24
N LYS A 3 25.56 -0.08 22.58
CA LYS A 3 24.40 -0.55 23.34
C LYS A 3 23.39 0.61 23.40
N TYR A 4 22.27 0.49 22.69
CA TYR A 4 21.14 1.40 22.87
C TYR A 4 20.46 1.06 24.21
N ARG A 5 20.51 2.01 25.15
CA ARG A 5 19.73 1.94 26.40
C ARG A 5 18.33 2.42 26.09
N TRP A 6 17.39 1.52 26.03
CA TRP A 6 15.96 1.83 25.96
C TRP A 6 15.48 2.31 27.32
N PHE A 7 14.98 3.53 27.36
CA PHE A 7 14.33 4.07 28.55
C PHE A 7 12.92 3.52 28.63
N THR A 8 12.65 2.76 29.69
CA THR A 8 11.29 2.39 30.09
C THR A 8 10.67 3.62 30.75
N LEU A 9 9.92 4.40 30.00
CA LEU A 9 9.14 5.48 30.60
C LEU A 9 7.81 4.90 31.08
N LEU A 10 7.66 4.73 32.41
CA LEU A 10 6.39 4.44 33.06
C LEU A 10 5.63 5.76 33.13
N LEU A 11 4.77 6.03 32.16
CA LEU A 11 3.82 7.14 32.25
C LEU A 11 2.44 6.58 32.57
N ALA A 12 2.07 6.62 33.84
CA ALA A 12 0.68 6.39 34.27
C ALA A 12 -0.15 7.63 33.84
N LEU A 13 -0.74 7.56 32.63
CA LEU A 13 -1.66 8.59 32.17
C LEU A 13 -3.10 8.06 32.35
N THR A 14 -3.83 8.62 33.31
CA THR A 14 -5.27 8.49 33.42
C THR A 14 -5.90 9.24 32.24
N LEU A 15 -6.23 8.50 31.18
CA LEU A 15 -6.93 9.05 30.02
C LEU A 15 -8.43 9.01 30.26
N ALA A 16 -9.01 10.21 30.36
CA ALA A 16 -10.43 10.40 30.13
C ALA A 16 -10.72 10.03 28.65
N PHE A 17 -11.49 8.96 28.43
CA PHE A 17 -11.94 8.55 27.11
C PHE A 17 -12.95 9.56 26.56
N GLY A 18 -12.44 10.58 25.87
CA GLY A 18 -13.22 11.26 24.87
C GLY A 18 -13.10 10.43 23.59
N SER A 19 -14.22 10.07 22.98
CA SER A 19 -14.27 9.46 21.65
C SER A 19 -13.64 10.43 20.62
N MET A 20 -12.33 10.38 20.46
CA MET A 20 -11.66 10.97 19.31
C MET A 20 -11.88 9.99 18.16
N SER A 21 -12.74 10.37 17.23
CA SER A 21 -12.65 9.88 15.86
C SER A 21 -11.24 10.21 15.39
N ILE A 22 -10.37 9.17 15.30
CA ILE A 22 -9.10 9.30 14.61
C ILE A 22 -9.49 9.56 13.17
N GLY A 23 -9.33 10.82 12.76
CA GLY A 23 -9.55 11.21 11.39
C GLY A 23 -8.79 10.26 10.48
N ARG A 24 -9.40 9.93 9.35
CA ARG A 24 -8.77 9.26 8.22
C ARG A 24 -7.29 9.63 8.22
N ALA A 25 -6.41 8.60 8.20
CA ALA A 25 -5.04 8.85 7.84
C ALA A 25 -5.10 9.62 6.54
N ASP A 26 -4.72 10.89 6.57
CA ASP A 26 -4.63 11.70 5.37
C ASP A 26 -3.72 10.92 4.45
N ILE A 27 -4.27 10.48 3.32
CA ILE A 27 -3.50 10.01 2.19
C ILE A 27 -2.63 11.23 1.88
N ILE A 28 -1.33 11.14 2.22
CA ILE A 28 -0.37 12.15 1.76
C ILE A 28 -0.54 12.12 0.26
N PRO A 29 -0.96 13.21 -0.39
CA PRO A 29 -1.14 13.20 -1.83
C PRO A 29 0.18 12.74 -2.42
N ALA A 30 0.10 11.74 -3.29
CA ALA A 30 1.23 11.31 -4.09
C ALA A 30 1.88 12.59 -4.62
N HIS A 31 3.11 12.79 -4.26
CA HIS A 31 3.98 13.94 -4.51
C HIS A 31 3.41 14.93 -5.52
N GLY A 32 3.08 16.15 -5.09
CA GLY A 32 2.77 17.25 -6.03
C GLY A 32 3.89 17.31 -7.05
N GLU A 33 3.57 17.53 -8.32
CA GLU A 33 4.53 17.60 -9.42
C GLU A 33 5.78 18.36 -8.97
N GLY A 34 6.92 17.65 -8.81
CA GLY A 34 8.21 18.23 -8.47
C GLY A 34 8.78 17.95 -7.07
N GLN A 35 8.08 17.34 -6.13
CA GLN A 35 8.67 16.95 -4.85
C GLN A 35 9.29 15.55 -4.92
N ILE A 36 10.58 15.49 -5.18
CA ILE A 36 11.39 14.27 -5.07
C ILE A 36 11.86 14.15 -3.62
N GLY A 37 11.29 13.22 -2.84
CA GLY A 37 11.70 12.97 -1.46
C GLY A 37 11.14 11.67 -0.93
N LEU A 38 11.70 11.18 0.17
CA LEU A 38 11.27 9.98 0.86
C LEU A 38 10.50 10.38 2.12
N GLU A 39 9.45 9.63 2.46
CA GLU A 39 8.81 9.77 3.75
C GLU A 39 9.76 9.30 4.85
N ALA A 40 9.80 10.01 5.96
CA ALA A 40 10.59 9.64 7.12
C ALA A 40 9.81 9.86 8.42
N VAL A 41 10.06 9.00 9.40
CA VAL A 41 9.46 9.08 10.74
C VAL A 41 10.55 9.39 11.76
N VAL A 42 10.28 10.36 12.63
CA VAL A 42 11.20 10.77 13.71
C VAL A 42 11.23 9.70 14.80
N LEU A 43 12.43 9.21 15.15
CA LEU A 43 12.68 8.12 16.11
C LEU A 43 13.16 8.60 17.48
N CYS A 44 13.37 9.88 17.69
CA CYS A 44 13.83 10.44 18.97
C CYS A 44 12.76 11.35 19.57
N GLU A 45 12.84 11.59 20.88
CA GLU A 45 11.90 12.43 21.62
C GLU A 45 11.82 13.85 21.06
N SER A 46 12.95 14.36 20.58
CA SER A 46 13.08 15.74 20.08
C SER A 46 14.17 15.80 19.01
N LEU A 47 13.82 16.17 17.79
CA LEU A 47 14.71 16.36 16.65
C LEU A 47 14.68 17.81 16.19
N THR A 48 15.82 18.47 16.23
CA THR A 48 15.94 19.86 15.80
C THR A 48 16.11 19.96 14.28
N VAL A 49 15.23 20.66 13.60
CA VAL A 49 15.41 21.11 12.22
C VAL A 49 16.35 22.32 12.23
N ARG A 50 17.38 22.31 11.40
CA ARG A 50 18.44 23.32 11.38
C ARG A 50 18.53 24.04 10.03
N GLN A 51 19.05 25.29 10.05
CA GLN A 51 19.22 26.07 8.82
C GLN A 51 20.28 25.51 7.87
N GLN A 52 21.28 24.81 8.41
CA GLN A 52 22.40 24.21 7.67
C GLN A 52 22.65 22.79 8.17
N PRO A 53 23.26 21.88 7.36
CA PRO A 53 23.54 20.50 7.75
C PRO A 53 24.68 20.42 8.77
N SER A 54 24.47 20.99 9.94
CA SER A 54 25.47 21.07 11.03
C SER A 54 24.78 21.17 12.38
N ALA A 55 25.31 20.44 13.37
CA ALA A 55 24.83 20.46 14.75
C ALA A 55 24.97 21.86 15.43
N SER A 56 25.89 22.70 14.95
CA SER A 56 26.09 24.07 15.45
C SER A 56 25.23 25.12 14.74
N SER A 57 24.52 24.76 13.69
CA SER A 57 23.65 25.67 12.96
C SER A 57 22.42 26.09 13.78
N ALA A 58 21.86 27.26 13.48
CA ALA A 58 20.67 27.77 14.13
C ALA A 58 19.49 26.81 13.95
N ALA A 59 18.69 26.68 15.00
CA ALA A 59 17.43 25.87 14.96
C ALA A 59 16.35 26.66 14.20
N VAL A 60 15.56 25.93 13.40
CA VAL A 60 14.38 26.44 12.70
C VAL A 60 13.13 26.05 13.49
N THR A 61 12.99 24.75 13.76
CA THR A 61 11.87 24.18 14.51
C THR A 61 12.32 22.88 15.18
N THR A 62 11.42 22.25 15.94
CA THR A 62 11.65 20.98 16.61
C THR A 62 10.53 20.01 16.21
N LEU A 63 10.92 18.80 15.85
CA LEU A 63 10.05 17.66 15.58
C LEU A 63 10.10 16.69 16.76
N HIS A 64 9.07 15.87 16.92
CA HIS A 64 8.91 14.94 18.02
C HIS A 64 8.79 13.51 17.52
N PHE A 65 8.95 12.55 18.42
CA PHE A 65 8.79 11.14 18.11
C PHE A 65 7.47 10.87 17.41
N GLY A 66 7.55 10.17 16.26
CA GLY A 66 6.39 9.80 15.46
C GLY A 66 5.95 10.86 14.44
N ASP A 67 6.55 12.05 14.43
CA ASP A 67 6.30 13.04 13.37
C ASP A 67 6.74 12.48 12.03
N THR A 68 5.93 12.70 11.01
CA THR A 68 6.22 12.30 9.63
C THR A 68 6.62 13.53 8.82
N ILE A 69 7.70 13.40 8.07
CA ILE A 69 8.26 14.45 7.23
C ILE A 69 8.69 13.87 5.88
N ILE A 70 8.85 14.71 4.89
CA ILE A 70 9.50 14.35 3.62
C ILE A 70 10.96 14.76 3.69
N VAL A 71 11.87 13.87 3.31
CA VAL A 71 13.31 14.14 3.33
C VAL A 71 13.97 13.79 1.99
N GLN A 72 15.00 14.53 1.66
CA GLN A 72 15.97 14.18 0.61
C GLN A 72 17.30 13.88 1.31
N PRO A 73 17.69 12.59 1.41
CA PRO A 73 19.00 12.23 1.96
C PRO A 73 20.12 12.87 1.14
N GLU A 74 21.13 13.40 1.85
CA GLU A 74 22.33 13.97 1.21
C GLU A 74 23.59 13.36 1.83
N THR A 75 24.74 13.70 1.29
CA THR A 75 26.01 13.21 1.84
C THR A 75 26.30 13.80 3.22
N GLY A 76 26.82 12.99 4.14
CA GLY A 76 27.28 13.46 5.46
C GLY A 76 26.32 13.25 6.62
N GLY A 77 25.27 12.41 6.45
CA GLY A 77 24.33 12.03 7.53
C GLY A 77 23.31 13.13 7.84
N TRP A 78 23.06 14.02 6.91
CA TRP A 78 22.03 15.06 6.98
C TRP A 78 21.08 14.94 5.79
N ALA A 79 19.78 15.07 6.05
CA ALA A 79 18.74 15.12 5.03
C ALA A 79 18.11 16.52 4.97
N ALA A 80 17.85 17.01 3.77
CA ALA A 80 16.99 18.15 3.56
C ALA A 80 15.57 17.77 3.99
N CYS A 81 14.93 18.61 4.80
CA CYS A 81 13.62 18.35 5.39
C CYS A 81 12.57 19.28 4.78
N PHE A 82 11.41 18.71 4.43
CA PHE A 82 10.22 19.42 3.98
C PHE A 82 9.09 19.07 4.95
N LEU A 83 8.40 20.06 5.47
CA LEU A 83 7.25 19.84 6.34
C LEU A 83 6.01 19.60 5.46
N SER A 84 5.15 18.66 5.86
CA SER A 84 3.94 18.29 5.12
C SER A 84 2.94 19.46 4.96
N ASP A 85 3.04 20.48 5.81
CA ASP A 85 2.14 21.63 5.82
C ASP A 85 2.63 22.80 4.93
N ASP A 86 3.83 22.69 4.35
CA ASP A 86 4.37 23.72 3.46
C ASP A 86 3.77 23.55 2.06
N VAL A 87 2.72 24.32 1.80
CA VAL A 87 1.95 24.34 0.54
C VAL A 87 2.80 24.75 -0.68
N ASP A 88 3.95 25.41 -0.47
CA ASP A 88 4.85 25.87 -1.53
C ASP A 88 6.05 24.95 -1.78
N GLY A 89 6.17 23.84 -1.02
CA GLY A 89 7.27 22.89 -1.17
C GLY A 89 8.65 23.44 -0.83
N SER A 90 8.70 24.54 -0.07
CA SER A 90 9.96 25.11 0.36
C SER A 90 10.65 24.21 1.39
N ARG A 91 11.99 24.12 1.29
CA ARG A 91 12.79 23.39 2.27
C ARG A 91 12.67 24.06 3.64
N ALA A 92 12.16 23.30 4.63
CA ALA A 92 12.08 23.78 6.01
C ALA A 92 13.47 23.88 6.67
N GLY A 93 14.41 23.00 6.28
CA GLY A 93 15.77 22.99 6.84
C GLY A 93 16.46 21.64 6.67
N TRP A 94 17.26 21.28 7.66
CA TRP A 94 18.08 20.07 7.68
C TRP A 94 17.89 19.30 8.97
N VAL A 95 17.82 17.96 8.87
CA VAL A 95 17.71 17.05 10.00
C VAL A 95 18.81 15.99 9.92
N ASN A 96 19.23 15.47 11.06
CA ASN A 96 20.22 14.38 11.11
C ASN A 96 19.51 13.05 10.86
N GLU A 97 20.00 12.29 9.87
CA GLU A 97 19.43 10.99 9.42
C GLU A 97 19.50 9.90 10.48
N ASP A 98 20.48 9.94 11.43
CA ASP A 98 20.61 8.95 12.51
C ASP A 98 19.35 8.85 13.40
N TYR A 99 18.48 9.85 13.35
CA TYR A 99 17.26 9.94 14.15
C TYR A 99 15.98 9.73 13.34
N LEU A 100 16.09 9.20 12.12
CA LEU A 100 14.98 8.98 11.22
C LEU A 100 14.86 7.49 10.84
N ALA A 101 13.63 7.01 10.71
CA ALA A 101 13.33 5.87 9.85
C ALA A 101 12.95 6.43 8.49
N ILE A 102 13.85 6.35 7.51
CA ILE A 102 13.65 6.84 6.16
C ILE A 102 13.02 5.71 5.35
N ASP A 103 11.92 6.00 4.66
CA ASP A 103 11.10 5.06 3.89
C ASP A 103 10.81 3.75 4.65
N PRO A 104 10.24 3.84 5.87
CA PRO A 104 10.02 2.66 6.69
C PRO A 104 9.00 1.73 6.02
N ALA A 105 9.25 0.41 6.14
CA ALA A 105 8.23 -0.58 5.85
C ALA A 105 6.94 -0.24 6.61
N ARG A 106 5.79 -0.62 6.06
CA ARG A 106 4.49 -0.31 6.66
C ARG A 106 3.74 -1.57 7.02
N PHE A 107 2.87 -1.46 7.99
CA PHE A 107 1.91 -2.48 8.36
C PHE A 107 0.49 -1.94 8.17
N ARG A 108 -0.33 -2.69 7.47
CA ARG A 108 -1.76 -2.42 7.32
C ARG A 108 -2.55 -3.42 8.14
N THR A 109 -3.44 -2.93 8.99
CA THR A 109 -4.30 -3.80 9.79
C THR A 109 -5.36 -4.48 8.91
N GLU A 110 -5.49 -5.80 9.01
CA GLU A 110 -6.48 -6.60 8.29
C GLU A 110 -7.83 -6.61 8.98
N GLU A 111 -7.80 -6.44 10.30
CA GLU A 111 -8.96 -6.37 11.19
C GLU A 111 -8.70 -5.38 12.32
N GLN A 112 -9.66 -5.24 13.22
CA GLN A 112 -9.44 -4.44 14.42
C GLN A 112 -8.31 -5.01 15.26
N THR A 113 -7.19 -4.27 15.36
CA THR A 113 -5.91 -4.77 15.85
C THR A 113 -5.50 -4.11 17.16
N PRO A 114 -5.31 -4.87 18.25
CA PRO A 114 -4.83 -4.34 19.52
C PRO A 114 -3.33 -4.00 19.45
N VAL A 115 -2.96 -2.85 20.02
CA VAL A 115 -1.57 -2.44 20.22
C VAL A 115 -1.22 -2.55 21.70
N TYR A 116 -0.11 -3.17 22.01
CA TYR A 116 0.34 -3.46 23.38
C TYR A 116 1.51 -2.55 23.78
N ALA A 117 1.68 -2.35 25.08
CA ALA A 117 2.76 -1.54 25.64
C ALA A 117 4.16 -2.20 25.44
N TRP A 118 4.22 -3.54 25.39
CA TRP A 118 5.42 -4.34 25.09
C TRP A 118 5.03 -5.65 24.40
N ASN A 119 5.99 -6.42 23.95
CA ASN A 119 5.84 -7.66 23.17
C ASN A 119 5.27 -8.85 23.98
N ASP A 120 4.13 -8.66 24.60
CA ASP A 120 3.39 -9.69 25.33
C ASP A 120 1.87 -9.42 25.16
N THR A 121 1.10 -10.45 24.78
CA THR A 121 -0.36 -10.34 24.64
C THR A 121 -1.10 -10.12 25.97
N ALA A 122 -0.45 -10.37 27.11
CA ALA A 122 -0.93 -10.02 28.44
C ALA A 122 -0.61 -8.57 28.85
N ALA A 123 0.22 -7.86 28.06
CA ALA A 123 0.55 -6.46 28.34
C ALA A 123 -0.68 -5.54 28.23
N PRO A 124 -0.66 -4.37 28.89
CA PRO A 124 -1.69 -3.37 28.71
C PRO A 124 -1.86 -2.99 27.24
N ARG A 125 -3.11 -2.93 26.78
CA ARG A 125 -3.43 -2.40 25.46
C ARG A 125 -3.34 -0.88 25.50
N VAL A 126 -2.52 -0.29 24.64
CA VAL A 126 -2.33 1.17 24.56
C VAL A 126 -3.16 1.79 23.45
N ALA A 127 -3.58 1.00 22.46
CA ALA A 127 -4.49 1.42 21.39
C ALA A 127 -5.26 0.23 20.85
N LEU A 128 -6.32 0.51 20.11
CA LEU A 128 -7.06 -0.41 19.27
C LEU A 128 -7.20 0.25 17.90
N LEU A 129 -6.59 -0.34 16.88
CA LEU A 129 -6.57 0.20 15.53
C LEU A 129 -7.74 -0.36 14.74
N ASP A 130 -8.34 0.48 13.92
CA ASP A 130 -9.37 0.04 13.00
C ASP A 130 -8.74 -0.76 11.84
N LYS A 131 -9.56 -1.57 11.17
CA LYS A 131 -9.19 -2.21 9.92
C LYS A 131 -8.67 -1.18 8.90
N ASP A 132 -7.73 -1.58 8.06
CA ASP A 132 -7.09 -0.77 7.02
C ASP A 132 -6.28 0.45 7.52
N THR A 133 -5.95 0.47 8.83
CA THR A 133 -5.02 1.46 9.37
C THR A 133 -3.60 1.15 8.90
N LEU A 134 -2.95 2.09 8.22
CA LEU A 134 -1.58 1.98 7.75
C LEU A 134 -0.61 2.69 8.71
N LEU A 135 0.40 1.97 9.19
CA LEU A 135 1.36 2.47 10.17
C LEU A 135 2.80 2.13 9.75
N PRO A 136 3.76 3.04 9.97
CA PRO A 136 5.17 2.73 9.75
C PRO A 136 5.66 1.72 10.78
N ILE A 137 6.44 0.73 10.30
CA ILE A 137 7.12 -0.27 11.13
C ILE A 137 8.46 0.31 11.56
N LEU A 138 8.65 0.45 12.87
CA LEU A 138 9.91 0.93 13.44
C LEU A 138 10.90 -0.21 13.71
N LYS A 139 10.39 -1.42 14.00
CA LYS A 139 11.18 -2.61 14.29
C LYS A 139 10.33 -3.88 14.15
N THR A 140 10.99 -4.99 13.82
CA THR A 140 10.41 -6.34 13.90
C THR A 140 11.19 -7.18 14.91
N GLU A 141 10.50 -8.04 15.68
CA GLU A 141 11.09 -8.94 16.66
C GLU A 141 10.25 -10.23 16.77
N GLY A 142 10.67 -11.28 16.09
CA GLY A 142 9.88 -12.50 15.95
C GLY A 142 8.52 -12.22 15.31
N ASN A 143 7.44 -12.61 15.99
CA ASN A 143 6.06 -12.34 15.56
C ASN A 143 5.53 -10.99 16.06
N TRP A 144 6.40 -10.08 16.44
CA TRP A 144 6.00 -8.75 16.91
C TRP A 144 6.57 -7.67 16.02
N ILE A 145 5.75 -6.67 15.76
CA ILE A 145 6.16 -5.43 15.10
C ILE A 145 5.97 -4.25 16.03
N VAL A 146 6.93 -3.33 16.00
CA VAL A 146 6.81 -2.03 16.67
C VAL A 146 6.36 -1.01 15.65
N VAL A 147 5.27 -0.35 15.94
CA VAL A 147 4.68 0.68 15.08
C VAL A 147 4.74 2.04 15.75
N SER A 148 4.77 3.10 14.95
CA SER A 148 4.62 4.46 15.45
C SER A 148 3.14 4.76 15.64
N LEU A 149 2.79 5.17 16.87
CA LEU A 149 1.57 5.90 17.18
C LEU A 149 1.97 7.36 17.40
N ARG A 150 1.08 8.31 17.15
CA ARG A 150 1.41 9.74 17.35
C ARG A 150 1.97 9.97 18.77
N GLY A 151 3.26 10.29 18.87
CA GLY A 151 3.98 10.55 20.12
C GLY A 151 4.35 9.32 20.95
N ALA A 152 4.11 8.08 20.48
CA ALA A 152 4.46 6.86 21.19
C ALA A 152 4.76 5.71 20.22
N ALA A 153 5.41 4.66 20.73
CA ALA A 153 5.53 3.38 20.05
C ALA A 153 4.63 2.34 20.71
N GLY A 154 4.15 1.39 19.92
CA GLY A 154 3.39 0.27 20.43
C GLY A 154 3.73 -1.02 19.72
N TRP A 155 3.36 -2.15 20.31
CA TRP A 155 3.66 -3.48 19.82
C TRP A 155 2.40 -4.15 19.29
N ILE A 156 2.49 -4.71 18.08
CA ILE A 156 1.42 -5.51 17.48
C ILE A 156 1.94 -6.94 17.34
N TYR A 157 1.14 -7.90 17.79
CA TYR A 157 1.41 -9.30 17.51
C TYR A 157 0.94 -9.62 16.08
N TYR A 158 1.87 -10.04 15.25
CA TYR A 158 1.60 -10.40 13.86
C TYR A 158 2.33 -11.69 13.49
N ALA A 159 1.58 -12.79 13.49
CA ALA A 159 2.09 -14.08 13.04
C ALA A 159 2.14 -14.11 11.51
N ASN A 160 3.25 -13.68 10.94
CA ASN A 160 3.46 -13.69 9.50
C ASN A 160 3.66 -15.13 8.99
N LYS A 161 2.82 -15.57 8.06
CA LYS A 161 2.89 -16.92 7.46
C LYS A 161 3.42 -16.91 6.02
N THR A 162 3.40 -15.78 5.35
CA THR A 162 3.63 -15.66 3.90
C THR A 162 4.99 -15.05 3.54
N GLY A 163 5.74 -14.54 4.51
CA GLY A 163 7.04 -13.93 4.32
C GLY A 163 7.03 -12.41 4.24
N ARG A 164 5.94 -11.78 3.77
CA ARG A 164 5.79 -10.31 3.74
C ARG A 164 4.67 -9.83 4.64
N LEU A 165 4.87 -8.67 5.25
CA LEU A 165 3.85 -8.04 6.09
C LEU A 165 2.85 -7.26 5.21
N ASN A 166 1.58 -7.32 5.56
CA ASN A 166 0.58 -6.46 4.94
C ASN A 166 0.96 -4.98 5.13
N GLY A 167 1.13 -4.24 4.03
CA GLY A 167 1.64 -2.87 4.02
C GLY A 167 3.16 -2.74 3.97
N GLU A 168 3.92 -3.85 3.87
CA GLU A 168 5.37 -3.81 3.64
C GLU A 168 5.68 -3.23 2.27
N ARG A 169 6.58 -2.25 2.21
CA ARG A 169 7.06 -1.62 0.98
C ARG A 169 8.45 -2.09 0.63
N PHE A 170 8.71 -2.28 -0.65
CA PHE A 170 9.99 -2.75 -1.16
C PHE A 170 10.21 -2.35 -2.62
N ASP A 171 11.49 -2.29 -3.00
CA ASP A 171 11.88 -2.07 -4.39
C ASP A 171 11.81 -3.38 -5.19
N ALA A 172 11.35 -3.28 -6.42
CA ALA A 172 11.30 -4.37 -7.39
C ALA A 172 11.68 -3.88 -8.78
N THR A 173 11.74 -4.79 -9.74
CA THR A 173 11.97 -4.47 -11.15
C THR A 173 10.95 -5.20 -11.99
N ILE A 174 10.35 -4.52 -12.95
CA ILE A 174 9.42 -5.10 -13.93
C ILE A 174 9.95 -4.91 -15.34
N MET A 175 9.42 -5.70 -16.27
CA MET A 175 9.70 -5.52 -17.69
C MET A 175 8.58 -4.70 -18.32
N LEU A 176 8.88 -3.49 -18.77
CA LEU A 176 8.00 -2.66 -19.57
C LEU A 176 8.58 -2.48 -20.96
N GLU A 177 7.82 -2.83 -21.99
CA GLU A 177 8.23 -2.69 -23.40
C GLU A 177 9.63 -3.26 -23.72
N GLY A 178 10.01 -4.34 -23.01
CA GLY A 178 11.30 -4.99 -23.17
C GLY A 178 12.47 -4.32 -22.43
N MET A 179 12.22 -3.32 -21.61
CA MET A 179 13.19 -2.68 -20.73
C MET A 179 12.90 -2.99 -19.27
N GLU A 180 13.95 -3.12 -18.48
CA GLU A 180 13.83 -3.22 -17.01
C GLU A 180 13.53 -1.84 -16.43
N GLU A 181 12.42 -1.74 -15.68
CA GLU A 181 12.07 -0.53 -14.95
C GLU A 181 11.98 -0.79 -13.45
N PRO A 182 12.58 0.07 -12.61
CA PRO A 182 12.43 0.01 -11.19
C PRO A 182 10.99 0.40 -10.81
N VAL A 183 10.43 -0.32 -9.84
CA VAL A 183 9.10 -0.06 -9.28
C VAL A 183 9.15 -0.18 -7.76
N ARG A 184 8.20 0.47 -7.09
CA ARG A 184 8.08 0.41 -5.64
C ARG A 184 6.75 -0.22 -5.27
N TYR A 185 6.83 -1.42 -4.72
CA TYR A 185 5.67 -2.20 -4.34
C TYR A 185 5.29 -2.04 -2.86
N GLU A 186 3.99 -2.10 -2.60
CA GLU A 186 3.42 -2.35 -1.29
C GLU A 186 2.71 -3.70 -1.32
N HIS A 187 3.08 -4.60 -0.40
CA HIS A 187 2.42 -5.89 -0.23
C HIS A 187 1.08 -5.70 0.47
N ILE A 188 0.04 -6.33 -0.05
CA ILE A 188 -1.29 -6.32 0.55
C ILE A 188 -1.81 -7.72 0.81
N VAL A 189 -2.58 -7.84 1.88
CA VAL A 189 -3.38 -9.02 2.22
C VAL A 189 -4.84 -8.58 2.38
N ASN A 190 -5.75 -9.24 1.67
CA ASN A 190 -7.19 -9.08 1.86
C ASN A 190 -7.81 -10.44 2.23
N THR A 191 -8.01 -10.65 3.52
CA THR A 191 -8.57 -11.90 4.05
C THR A 191 -10.04 -12.09 3.65
N GLY A 192 -10.79 -11.01 3.43
CA GLY A 192 -12.17 -11.07 2.93
C GLY A 192 -12.28 -11.62 1.52
N LEU A 193 -11.33 -11.27 0.64
CA LEU A 193 -11.17 -11.86 -0.69
C LEU A 193 -10.42 -13.20 -0.65
N GLY A 194 -9.54 -13.41 0.32
CA GLY A 194 -8.65 -14.57 0.42
C GLY A 194 -7.46 -14.47 -0.53
N ILE A 195 -6.90 -13.27 -0.71
CA ILE A 195 -5.77 -12.99 -1.59
C ILE A 195 -4.66 -12.22 -0.88
N GLU A 196 -3.46 -12.36 -1.42
CA GLU A 196 -2.35 -11.44 -1.21
C GLU A 196 -1.75 -11.06 -2.56
N MET A 197 -1.20 -9.85 -2.68
CA MET A 197 -0.52 -9.37 -3.88
C MET A 197 0.33 -8.14 -3.58
N ASP A 198 1.20 -7.79 -4.54
CA ASP A 198 1.99 -6.58 -4.51
C ASP A 198 1.44 -5.57 -5.53
N TYR A 199 1.37 -4.29 -5.19
CA TYR A 199 0.96 -3.25 -6.14
C TYR A 199 1.94 -2.07 -6.13
N ASP A 200 2.13 -1.46 -7.29
CA ASP A 200 2.97 -0.27 -7.48
C ASP A 200 2.28 0.96 -6.88
N TYR A 201 2.63 1.31 -5.64
CA TYR A 201 1.99 2.41 -4.92
C TYR A 201 2.40 3.81 -5.41
N GLU A 202 3.38 3.92 -6.30
CA GLU A 202 3.76 5.19 -6.92
C GLU A 202 2.89 5.52 -8.15
N VAL A 203 2.22 4.52 -8.72
CA VAL A 203 1.38 4.68 -9.91
C VAL A 203 -0.10 4.44 -9.62
N PHE A 204 -0.41 3.66 -8.58
CA PHE A 204 -1.78 3.31 -8.24
C PHE A 204 -2.20 3.85 -6.88
N GLN A 205 -3.38 4.42 -6.83
CA GLN A 205 -4.13 4.60 -5.58
C GLN A 205 -4.94 3.32 -5.31
N ARG A 206 -5.03 2.94 -4.03
CA ARG A 206 -5.78 1.76 -3.59
C ARG A 206 -7.02 2.17 -2.79
N ARG A 207 -8.14 1.52 -3.07
CA ARG A 207 -9.34 1.54 -2.22
C ARG A 207 -9.72 0.11 -1.88
N SER A 208 -9.79 -0.21 -0.58
CA SER A 208 -10.05 -1.57 -0.09
C SER A 208 -11.38 -1.63 0.64
N GLU A 209 -12.17 -2.65 0.32
CA GLU A 209 -13.39 -3.05 1.00
C GLU A 209 -13.29 -4.54 1.35
N ALA A 210 -14.17 -5.05 2.23
CA ALA A 210 -14.08 -6.46 2.67
C ALA A 210 -14.10 -7.48 1.53
N ASN A 211 -14.85 -7.19 0.46
CA ASN A 211 -15.04 -8.09 -0.68
C ASN A 211 -14.56 -7.49 -2.00
N ARG A 212 -13.72 -6.45 -1.96
CA ARG A 212 -13.28 -5.72 -3.13
C ARG A 212 -11.95 -5.02 -2.89
N GLU A 213 -11.03 -5.17 -3.84
CA GLU A 213 -9.87 -4.29 -4.00
C GLU A 213 -10.03 -3.49 -5.28
N TYR A 214 -9.62 -2.24 -5.22
CA TYR A 214 -9.73 -1.33 -6.34
C TYR A 214 -8.46 -0.49 -6.44
N PHE A 215 -7.75 -0.63 -7.55
CA PHE A 215 -6.52 0.09 -7.85
C PHE A 215 -6.77 0.95 -9.08
N PHE A 216 -6.55 2.23 -8.97
CA PHE A 216 -6.73 3.16 -10.08
C PHE A 216 -5.52 4.07 -10.23
N SER A 217 -5.28 4.55 -11.45
CA SER A 217 -4.14 5.40 -11.75
C SER A 217 -4.16 6.68 -10.90
N ILE A 218 -3.03 7.07 -10.35
CA ILE A 218 -2.88 8.36 -9.62
C ILE A 218 -3.13 9.57 -10.53
N TYR A 219 -3.05 9.38 -11.85
CA TYR A 219 -3.25 10.44 -12.85
C TYR A 219 -4.72 10.60 -13.25
N ASP A 220 -5.61 9.69 -12.82
CA ASP A 220 -7.03 9.75 -13.12
C ASP A 220 -7.80 10.54 -12.05
N ASP A 221 -9.01 11.00 -12.43
CA ASP A 221 -9.94 11.55 -11.45
C ASP A 221 -10.35 10.46 -10.44
N PRO A 222 -10.04 10.62 -9.14
CA PRO A 222 -10.39 9.63 -8.12
C PRO A 222 -11.89 9.34 -8.01
N GLN A 223 -12.76 10.25 -8.49
CA GLN A 223 -14.22 10.08 -8.46
C GLN A 223 -14.76 9.30 -9.67
N ALA A 224 -14.02 9.31 -10.78
CA ALA A 224 -14.39 8.66 -12.03
C ALA A 224 -13.17 8.16 -12.80
N PRO A 225 -12.37 7.24 -12.23
CA PRO A 225 -11.16 6.77 -12.90
C PRO A 225 -11.50 5.97 -14.16
N LEU A 226 -10.70 6.16 -15.21
CA LEU A 226 -10.80 5.42 -16.47
C LEU A 226 -9.86 4.22 -16.51
N ASN A 227 -8.72 4.31 -15.81
CA ASN A 227 -7.71 3.27 -15.76
C ASN A 227 -7.68 2.64 -14.37
N TYR A 228 -8.20 1.42 -14.24
CA TYR A 228 -8.29 0.75 -12.95
C TYR A 228 -8.29 -0.78 -13.05
N LEU A 229 -7.89 -1.41 -11.98
CA LEU A 229 -8.04 -2.83 -11.70
C LEU A 229 -9.01 -3.01 -10.54
N GLU A 230 -10.07 -3.76 -10.75
CA GLU A 230 -11.00 -4.18 -9.71
C GLU A 230 -10.86 -5.68 -9.44
N ILE A 231 -10.73 -6.06 -8.16
CA ILE A 231 -10.66 -7.47 -7.76
C ILE A 231 -11.83 -7.77 -6.83
N THR A 232 -12.60 -8.80 -7.18
CA THR A 232 -13.78 -9.25 -6.43
C THR A 232 -13.77 -10.77 -6.28
N PHE A 233 -14.68 -11.30 -5.46
CA PHE A 233 -14.90 -12.74 -5.29
C PHE A 233 -16.27 -13.15 -5.80
N SER A 234 -16.32 -14.21 -6.60
CA SER A 234 -17.56 -14.92 -7.00
C SER A 234 -17.65 -16.26 -6.27
N ALA A 235 -18.82 -16.54 -5.70
CA ALA A 235 -19.11 -17.85 -5.09
C ALA A 235 -19.41 -18.95 -6.12
N GLN A 236 -19.58 -18.60 -7.40
CA GLN A 236 -19.71 -19.54 -8.50
C GLN A 236 -18.32 -20.08 -8.88
N ASP A 237 -18.29 -21.26 -9.46
CA ASP A 237 -17.06 -21.81 -10.02
C ASP A 237 -16.53 -20.94 -11.18
N ALA A 238 -15.25 -21.10 -11.48
CA ALA A 238 -14.56 -20.25 -12.44
C ALA A 238 -15.13 -20.36 -13.87
N ASP A 239 -15.55 -21.57 -14.27
CA ASP A 239 -16.07 -21.78 -15.63
C ASP A 239 -17.45 -21.15 -15.80
N SER A 240 -18.34 -21.31 -14.82
CA SER A 240 -19.66 -20.66 -14.80
C SER A 240 -19.55 -19.14 -14.75
N THR A 241 -18.63 -18.60 -13.92
CA THR A 241 -18.37 -17.17 -13.82
C THR A 241 -17.84 -16.63 -15.15
N ALA A 242 -16.84 -17.27 -15.76
CA ALA A 242 -16.30 -16.87 -17.05
C ALA A 242 -17.35 -16.89 -18.16
N ALA A 243 -18.24 -17.92 -18.17
CA ALA A 243 -19.32 -17.98 -19.14
C ALA A 243 -20.32 -16.82 -18.99
N ALA A 244 -20.71 -16.48 -17.77
CA ALA A 244 -21.60 -15.35 -17.47
C ALA A 244 -20.98 -14.00 -17.88
N ILE A 245 -19.68 -13.79 -17.63
CA ILE A 245 -18.97 -12.58 -18.05
C ILE A 245 -18.91 -12.50 -19.58
N CYS A 246 -18.58 -13.59 -20.26
CA CYS A 246 -18.60 -13.63 -21.72
C CYS A 246 -19.97 -13.29 -22.29
N GLU A 247 -21.04 -13.85 -21.72
CA GLU A 247 -22.42 -13.54 -22.15
C GLU A 247 -22.73 -12.05 -21.98
N ALA A 248 -22.40 -11.47 -20.82
CA ALA A 248 -22.64 -10.06 -20.55
C ALA A 248 -21.89 -9.14 -21.51
N LEU A 249 -20.60 -9.40 -21.76
CA LEU A 249 -19.75 -8.56 -22.61
C LEU A 249 -20.06 -8.77 -24.11
N SER A 250 -20.48 -9.97 -24.52
CA SER A 250 -20.73 -10.30 -25.94
C SER A 250 -21.91 -9.54 -26.55
N ALA A 251 -22.72 -8.86 -25.74
CA ALA A 251 -23.78 -7.97 -26.25
C ALA A 251 -23.21 -6.77 -27.01
N GLU A 252 -22.09 -6.22 -26.55
CA GLU A 252 -21.50 -4.97 -27.01
C GLU A 252 -20.12 -5.15 -27.63
N TYR A 253 -19.34 -6.13 -27.15
CA TYR A 253 -17.93 -6.34 -27.52
C TYR A 253 -17.69 -7.64 -28.27
N ASP A 254 -16.67 -7.63 -29.12
CA ASP A 254 -16.02 -8.84 -29.57
C ASP A 254 -15.09 -9.33 -28.47
N ILE A 255 -15.21 -10.60 -28.10
CA ILE A 255 -14.47 -11.19 -26.98
C ILE A 255 -13.58 -12.32 -27.43
N ILE A 256 -12.43 -12.44 -26.78
CA ILE A 256 -11.52 -13.58 -26.87
C ILE A 256 -11.45 -14.20 -25.47
N ARG A 257 -11.72 -15.50 -25.36
CA ARG A 257 -11.56 -16.26 -24.13
C ARG A 257 -10.46 -17.28 -24.30
N GLU A 258 -9.44 -17.23 -23.43
CA GLU A 258 -8.33 -18.17 -23.47
C GLU A 258 -7.80 -18.50 -22.07
N PRO A 259 -7.20 -19.69 -21.88
CA PRO A 259 -6.47 -20.00 -20.66
C PRO A 259 -5.13 -19.26 -20.68
N ARG A 260 -4.78 -18.67 -19.51
CA ARG A 260 -3.44 -18.10 -19.24
C ARG A 260 -2.92 -18.65 -17.92
N THR A 261 -1.63 -18.48 -17.71
CA THR A 261 -0.97 -18.86 -16.46
C THR A 261 -0.40 -17.61 -15.79
N LEU A 262 -0.82 -17.35 -14.57
CA LEU A 262 -0.21 -16.35 -13.69
C LEU A 262 0.85 -17.03 -12.82
N THR A 263 1.91 -16.31 -12.50
CA THR A 263 3.10 -16.87 -11.84
C THR A 263 2.76 -17.56 -10.51
N ASN A 264 1.98 -16.94 -9.65
CA ASN A 264 1.69 -17.43 -8.30
C ASN A 264 0.37 -18.17 -8.19
N THR A 265 -0.59 -17.94 -9.08
CA THR A 265 -1.92 -18.57 -9.02
C THR A 265 -2.07 -19.77 -9.95
N GLY A 266 -1.19 -19.91 -10.93
CA GLY A 266 -1.29 -20.95 -11.95
C GLY A 266 -2.33 -20.62 -13.04
N SER A 267 -3.07 -21.65 -13.52
CA SER A 267 -4.01 -21.49 -14.64
C SER A 267 -5.22 -20.65 -14.27
N CYS A 268 -5.54 -19.68 -15.12
CA CYS A 268 -6.75 -18.87 -15.06
C CYS A 268 -7.40 -18.77 -16.45
N THR A 269 -8.65 -18.31 -16.50
CA THR A 269 -9.32 -17.96 -17.76
C THR A 269 -9.26 -16.45 -17.94
N VAL A 270 -8.82 -15.99 -19.11
CA VAL A 270 -8.80 -14.55 -19.46
C VAL A 270 -9.80 -14.27 -20.55
N ILE A 271 -10.51 -13.16 -20.40
CA ILE A 271 -11.55 -12.66 -21.31
C ILE A 271 -11.13 -11.25 -21.73
N ASP A 272 -10.70 -11.10 -22.98
CA ASP A 272 -10.35 -9.82 -23.58
C ASP A 272 -11.53 -9.28 -24.38
N ALA A 273 -12.01 -8.08 -24.06
CA ALA A 273 -13.05 -7.35 -24.75
C ALA A 273 -12.46 -6.07 -25.36
N SER A 274 -12.30 -6.04 -26.68
CA SER A 274 -11.50 -5.00 -27.32
C SER A 274 -12.21 -4.20 -28.41
N CYS A 275 -13.24 -4.74 -29.06
CA CYS A 275 -13.93 -4.06 -30.16
C CYS A 275 -15.43 -3.96 -29.90
N VAL A 276 -16.08 -2.92 -30.44
CA VAL A 276 -17.53 -2.87 -30.49
C VAL A 276 -18.02 -3.87 -31.54
N LYS A 277 -18.87 -4.79 -31.13
CA LYS A 277 -19.33 -5.92 -31.94
C LYS A 277 -19.90 -5.48 -33.31
N GLY A 278 -19.36 -6.06 -34.35
CA GLY A 278 -19.81 -5.87 -35.72
C GLY A 278 -19.46 -4.53 -36.38
N THR A 279 -18.68 -3.68 -35.76
CA THR A 279 -18.31 -2.36 -36.28
C THR A 279 -16.85 -2.22 -36.70
N ASN A 280 -15.95 -3.08 -36.24
CA ASN A 280 -14.49 -2.93 -36.34
C ASN A 280 -13.96 -1.59 -35.77
N ILE A 281 -14.72 -0.97 -34.89
CA ILE A 281 -14.30 0.26 -34.19
C ILE A 281 -13.78 -0.18 -32.83
N MET A 282 -12.55 0.22 -32.53
CA MET A 282 -11.99 0.02 -31.18
C MET A 282 -12.74 0.93 -30.19
N PRO A 283 -13.21 0.41 -29.05
CA PRO A 283 -13.79 1.23 -28.02
C PRO A 283 -12.72 2.14 -27.40
N ASP A 284 -13.14 3.26 -26.84
CA ASP A 284 -12.23 4.14 -26.09
C ASP A 284 -11.65 3.45 -24.84
N LEU A 285 -12.39 2.47 -24.27
CA LEU A 285 -11.99 1.64 -23.14
C LEU A 285 -11.81 0.19 -23.56
N LEU A 286 -10.72 -0.40 -23.09
CA LEU A 286 -10.45 -1.83 -23.16
C LEU A 286 -10.77 -2.49 -21.83
N GLN A 287 -11.19 -3.75 -21.87
CA GLN A 287 -11.47 -4.52 -20.68
C GLN A 287 -10.85 -5.91 -20.80
N THR A 288 -10.06 -6.29 -19.79
CA THR A 288 -9.50 -7.63 -19.65
C THR A 288 -9.90 -8.21 -18.30
N VAL A 289 -10.57 -9.38 -18.30
CA VAL A 289 -11.03 -10.02 -17.08
C VAL A 289 -10.32 -11.33 -16.85
N TYR A 290 -9.70 -11.47 -15.69
CA TYR A 290 -9.04 -12.69 -15.22
C TYR A 290 -9.96 -13.40 -14.25
N VAL A 291 -10.32 -14.66 -14.55
CA VAL A 291 -11.11 -15.51 -13.67
C VAL A 291 -10.20 -16.59 -13.11
N ILE A 292 -9.87 -16.48 -11.83
CA ILE A 292 -8.85 -17.26 -11.13
C ILE A 292 -9.54 -18.24 -10.18
N PRO A 293 -9.41 -19.56 -10.35
CA PRO A 293 -10.01 -20.53 -9.46
C PRO A 293 -9.55 -20.36 -8.00
N ALA A 294 -10.48 -20.46 -7.07
CA ALA A 294 -10.25 -20.45 -5.64
C ALA A 294 -11.07 -21.53 -4.93
N ALA A 295 -10.71 -21.86 -3.68
CA ALA A 295 -11.55 -22.72 -2.87
C ALA A 295 -12.93 -22.06 -2.66
N ASN A 296 -14.02 -22.76 -2.98
CA ASN A 296 -15.40 -22.30 -2.84
C ASN A 296 -15.80 -21.13 -3.77
N GLY A 297 -15.18 -21.03 -4.95
CA GLY A 297 -15.52 -20.00 -5.93
C GLY A 297 -14.35 -19.58 -6.83
N CYS A 298 -14.30 -18.32 -7.20
CA CYS A 298 -13.19 -17.76 -7.95
C CYS A 298 -12.95 -16.27 -7.60
N ILE A 299 -11.72 -15.82 -7.83
CA ILE A 299 -11.36 -14.41 -7.85
C ILE A 299 -11.59 -13.89 -9.27
N VAL A 300 -12.22 -12.75 -9.38
CA VAL A 300 -12.42 -12.02 -10.63
C VAL A 300 -11.63 -10.73 -10.55
N ALA A 301 -10.60 -10.60 -11.39
CA ALA A 301 -9.82 -9.38 -11.53
C ALA A 301 -10.15 -8.75 -12.89
N ALA A 302 -10.81 -7.59 -12.86
CA ALA A 302 -11.24 -6.86 -14.06
C ALA A 302 -10.37 -5.61 -14.23
N GLU A 303 -9.57 -5.61 -15.27
CA GLU A 303 -8.79 -4.48 -15.72
C GLU A 303 -9.62 -3.65 -16.70
N HIS A 304 -9.63 -2.33 -16.50
CA HIS A 304 -10.18 -1.34 -17.41
C HIS A 304 -9.10 -0.32 -17.73
N CYS A 305 -8.90 -0.01 -19.00
CA CYS A 305 -7.97 1.03 -19.40
C CYS A 305 -8.41 1.72 -20.70
N THR A 306 -7.93 2.94 -20.91
CA THR A 306 -8.09 3.60 -22.21
C THR A 306 -7.13 2.98 -23.21
N ILE A 307 -7.43 3.08 -24.50
CA ILE A 307 -6.53 2.61 -25.57
C ILE A 307 -5.17 3.27 -25.45
N GLU A 308 -5.13 4.56 -25.12
CA GLU A 308 -3.89 5.33 -25.00
C GLU A 308 -3.00 4.86 -23.85
N SER A 309 -3.60 4.37 -22.75
CA SER A 309 -2.86 3.90 -21.57
C SER A 309 -2.59 2.39 -21.58
N ALA A 310 -3.16 1.65 -22.52
CA ALA A 310 -3.18 0.19 -22.51
C ALA A 310 -1.79 -0.47 -22.41
N GLU A 311 -0.78 0.05 -23.12
CA GLU A 311 0.57 -0.52 -23.10
C GLU A 311 1.22 -0.37 -21.73
N GLY A 312 1.29 0.84 -21.18
CA GLY A 312 1.96 1.10 -19.90
C GLY A 312 1.13 0.63 -18.71
N PHE A 313 -0.18 0.94 -18.67
CA PHE A 313 -1.06 0.53 -17.57
C PHE A 313 -1.26 -0.98 -17.53
N GLY A 314 -1.57 -1.61 -18.68
CA GLY A 314 -1.80 -3.05 -18.75
C GLY A 314 -0.57 -3.86 -18.40
N ALA A 315 0.63 -3.44 -18.79
CA ALA A 315 1.88 -4.10 -18.41
C ALA A 315 2.12 -4.04 -16.89
N ARG A 316 1.82 -2.90 -16.24
CA ARG A 316 1.91 -2.76 -14.77
C ARG A 316 0.87 -3.61 -14.05
N VAL A 317 -0.39 -3.60 -14.51
CA VAL A 317 -1.45 -4.48 -13.98
C VAL A 317 -1.07 -5.95 -14.15
N GLY A 318 -0.55 -6.36 -15.30
CA GLY A 318 -0.06 -7.71 -15.54
C GLY A 318 1.06 -8.11 -14.56
N SER A 319 1.99 -7.20 -14.27
CA SER A 319 3.04 -7.41 -13.26
C SER A 319 2.47 -7.58 -11.86
N MET A 320 1.49 -6.76 -11.46
CA MET A 320 0.80 -6.89 -10.18
C MET A 320 0.06 -8.23 -10.08
N LEU A 321 -0.71 -8.61 -11.11
CA LEU A 321 -1.45 -9.88 -11.14
C LEU A 321 -0.53 -11.12 -11.09
N ASN A 322 0.70 -11.02 -11.60
CA ASN A 322 1.70 -12.08 -11.46
C ASN A 322 2.17 -12.28 -10.02
N THR A 323 2.01 -11.29 -9.13
CA THR A 323 2.30 -11.44 -7.70
C THR A 323 1.10 -11.95 -6.92
N LEU A 324 -0.12 -11.89 -7.47
CA LEU A 324 -1.35 -12.30 -6.81
C LEU A 324 -1.29 -13.78 -6.42
N ALA A 325 -1.56 -14.08 -5.16
CA ALA A 325 -1.70 -15.42 -4.63
C ALA A 325 -3.05 -15.59 -3.91
N VAL A 326 -3.68 -16.74 -4.10
CA VAL A 326 -4.91 -17.11 -3.41
C VAL A 326 -4.54 -17.80 -2.10
N ILE A 327 -4.78 -17.15 -0.96
CA ILE A 327 -4.46 -17.66 0.38
C ILE A 327 -5.62 -18.33 1.07
N GLY A 328 -6.80 -18.29 0.45
CA GLY A 328 -8.04 -18.84 0.99
C GLY A 328 -8.78 -17.86 1.90
N ARG A 329 -10.12 -17.99 1.90
CA ARG A 329 -10.99 -17.18 2.77
C ARG A 329 -11.16 -17.90 4.12
N PRO A 330 -11.26 -17.15 5.23
CA PRO A 330 -11.72 -17.74 6.50
C PRO A 330 -13.09 -18.40 6.31
N ALA A 331 -13.32 -19.54 6.99
CA ALA A 331 -14.65 -20.14 7.04
C ALA A 331 -15.60 -19.12 7.71
N GLN A 332 -16.68 -18.77 7.01
CA GLN A 332 -17.73 -17.92 7.55
C GLN A 332 -18.59 -18.69 8.56
#